data_46ab638f3cef3bf88e231dc82dbdc8d3
#
_entry.id   46ab638f3cef3bf88e231dc82dbdc8d3
#
_cell.length_a   1.000
_cell.length_b   1.000
_cell.length_c   1.000
_cell.angle_alpha   90.00
_cell.angle_beta   90.00
_cell.angle_gamma   90.00
#
_symmetry.space_group_name_H-M   'P 1'
#
loop_
_entity.id
_entity.type
_entity.pdbx_description
1 polymer ?
#
loop_
_entity_poly.entity_id
_entity_poly.type
_entity_poly.pdbx_seq_one_letter_code
_entity_poly.pdbx_strand_id
1 'polypeptide(L)'
;MKGQEARGEEPPSGTVAARRLRRRLDSEARILAAAEQIFAETGFSGATTAMIAAKARLPKANVHYYFRTKRQLYQAVLQRILEAWLASGDGIRAEADPATAFTDYISAKMEASRRQPYASKVFANEILHCAPEVDDYLRDQVHRWVQDKARVIDRWVAEGRMRPVDAPHLFFVLWAATQTYADFDCQMRAVLRRRRLAPGDYAAGAALIIRMVLGACGIRTGNGADRRRVTQGAERRG
;
A
#
# COMPACT_ATOMS: atom_id res chain seq x y z
N MET A 1 -53.83 -21.21 -34.75
CA MET A 1 -52.55 -21.54 -34.08
C MET A 1 -51.98 -20.25 -33.55
N LYS A 2 -52.05 -20.05 -32.23
CA LYS A 2 -51.58 -18.85 -31.55
C LYS A 2 -50.17 -19.13 -31.00
N GLY A 3 -49.16 -18.39 -31.46
CA GLY A 3 -47.79 -18.39 -30.92
C GLY A 3 -47.79 -17.73 -29.56
N GLN A 4 -47.26 -18.44 -28.57
CA GLN A 4 -47.07 -17.98 -27.21
C GLN A 4 -45.64 -17.50 -27.10
N GLU A 5 -45.43 -16.14 -27.05
CA GLU A 5 -44.14 -15.51 -26.78
C GLU A 5 -43.75 -15.78 -25.32
N ALA A 6 -42.67 -16.49 -25.13
CA ALA A 6 -42.03 -16.67 -23.83
C ALA A 6 -41.40 -15.32 -23.38
N ARG A 7 -42.00 -14.72 -22.38
CA ARG A 7 -41.36 -13.57 -21.65
C ARG A 7 -40.17 -14.12 -20.88
N GLY A 8 -38.99 -13.60 -21.23
CA GLY A 8 -37.77 -13.82 -20.47
C GLY A 8 -37.93 -13.24 -19.06
N GLU A 9 -37.90 -14.09 -18.05
CA GLU A 9 -37.79 -13.69 -16.65
C GLU A 9 -36.38 -13.19 -16.39
N GLU A 10 -36.24 -11.88 -16.10
CA GLU A 10 -35.02 -11.32 -15.50
C GLU A 10 -34.79 -11.97 -14.14
N PRO A 11 -33.51 -12.34 -13.81
CA PRO A 11 -33.22 -12.97 -12.52
C PRO A 11 -33.50 -11.97 -11.38
N PRO A 12 -34.05 -12.41 -10.23
CA PRO A 12 -34.46 -11.53 -9.14
C PRO A 12 -33.25 -10.81 -8.55
N SER A 13 -33.24 -9.52 -8.69
CA SER A 13 -32.29 -8.59 -8.03
C SER A 13 -32.25 -8.83 -6.52
N GLY A 14 -31.10 -9.28 -6.04
CA GLY A 14 -30.63 -9.53 -4.67
C GLY A 14 -31.66 -9.53 -3.54
N THR A 15 -31.72 -10.66 -2.83
CA THR A 15 -32.58 -10.83 -1.65
C THR A 15 -32.45 -9.66 -0.66
N VAL A 16 -33.50 -9.39 0.14
CA VAL A 16 -33.51 -8.36 1.20
C VAL A 16 -32.28 -8.49 2.12
N ALA A 17 -31.85 -9.72 2.39
CA ALA A 17 -30.62 -10.01 3.15
C ALA A 17 -29.36 -9.49 2.44
N ALA A 18 -29.22 -9.69 1.13
CA ALA A 18 -28.08 -9.21 0.36
C ALA A 18 -28.04 -7.67 0.30
N ARG A 19 -29.19 -7.01 0.18
CA ARG A 19 -29.26 -5.53 0.25
C ARG A 19 -28.88 -5.01 1.64
N ARG A 20 -29.31 -5.66 2.71
CA ARG A 20 -28.94 -5.31 4.09
C ARG A 20 -27.44 -5.48 4.33
N LEU A 21 -26.86 -6.60 3.87
CA LEU A 21 -25.42 -6.84 3.98
C LEU A 21 -24.62 -5.76 3.21
N ARG A 22 -25.00 -5.46 1.97
CA ARG A 22 -24.34 -4.42 1.16
C ARG A 22 -24.40 -3.05 1.84
N ARG A 23 -25.56 -2.62 2.36
CA ARG A 23 -25.71 -1.36 3.09
C ARG A 23 -24.84 -1.33 4.35
N ARG A 24 -24.73 -2.46 5.06
CA ARG A 24 -23.88 -2.60 6.23
C ARG A 24 -22.42 -2.39 5.87
N LEU A 25 -21.90 -3.12 4.87
CA LEU A 25 -20.51 -3.01 4.40
C LEU A 25 -20.20 -1.59 3.90
N ASP A 26 -21.12 -0.97 3.17
CA ASP A 26 -20.96 0.41 2.70
C ASP A 26 -20.86 1.43 3.86
N SER A 27 -21.72 1.29 4.87
CA SER A 27 -21.68 2.16 6.05
C SER A 27 -20.39 1.98 6.84
N GLU A 28 -19.92 0.76 7.04
CA GLU A 28 -18.67 0.46 7.72
C GLU A 28 -17.46 1.04 6.96
N ALA A 29 -17.40 0.85 5.63
CA ALA A 29 -16.36 1.41 4.77
C ALA A 29 -16.32 2.96 4.85
N ARG A 30 -17.48 3.62 4.86
CA ARG A 30 -17.59 5.08 5.02
C ARG A 30 -17.10 5.55 6.38
N ILE A 31 -17.41 4.82 7.46
CA ILE A 31 -16.94 5.14 8.81
C ILE A 31 -15.40 5.00 8.87
N LEU A 32 -14.85 3.90 8.35
CA LEU A 32 -13.41 3.68 8.33
C LEU A 32 -12.66 4.75 7.52
N ALA A 33 -13.17 5.12 6.35
CA ALA A 33 -12.57 6.18 5.52
C ALA A 33 -12.63 7.57 6.20
N ALA A 34 -13.75 7.89 6.85
CA ALA A 34 -13.89 9.13 7.61
C ALA A 34 -12.97 9.14 8.84
N ALA A 35 -12.86 8.02 9.54
CA ALA A 35 -12.00 7.86 10.71
C ALA A 35 -10.53 8.01 10.33
N GLU A 36 -10.09 7.38 9.25
CA GLU A 36 -8.73 7.51 8.70
C GLU A 36 -8.36 9.00 8.49
N GLN A 37 -9.24 9.76 7.84
CA GLN A 37 -8.97 11.18 7.62
C GLN A 37 -8.93 11.98 8.93
N ILE A 38 -9.90 11.80 9.84
CA ILE A 38 -9.94 12.53 11.12
C ILE A 38 -8.74 12.18 11.99
N PHE A 39 -8.37 10.89 12.08
CA PHE A 39 -7.18 10.48 12.84
C PHE A 39 -5.88 11.04 12.24
N ALA A 40 -5.76 11.13 10.91
CA ALA A 40 -4.61 11.73 10.26
C ALA A 40 -4.49 13.24 10.54
N GLU A 41 -5.62 13.95 10.61
CA GLU A 41 -5.67 15.40 10.80
C GLU A 41 -5.52 15.82 12.27
N THR A 42 -6.06 15.04 13.21
CA THR A 42 -6.17 15.45 14.63
C THR A 42 -5.45 14.52 15.61
N GLY A 43 -4.89 13.42 15.13
CA GLY A 43 -4.34 12.36 15.96
C GLY A 43 -5.42 11.54 16.69
N PHE A 44 -5.01 10.46 17.36
CA PHE A 44 -5.94 9.65 18.16
C PHE A 44 -6.61 10.46 19.25
N SER A 45 -5.86 11.25 20.03
CA SER A 45 -6.37 11.99 21.18
C SER A 45 -7.38 13.08 20.79
N GLY A 46 -7.11 13.84 19.72
CA GLY A 46 -7.96 14.93 19.24
C GLY A 46 -9.22 14.48 18.51
N ALA A 47 -9.24 13.26 17.96
CA ALA A 47 -10.38 12.72 17.25
C ALA A 47 -11.55 12.37 18.19
N THR A 48 -12.79 12.65 17.73
CA THR A 48 -14.02 12.20 18.41
C THR A 48 -14.91 11.39 17.48
N THR A 49 -15.71 10.48 18.05
CA THR A 49 -16.70 9.71 17.26
C THR A 49 -17.76 10.61 16.62
N ALA A 50 -18.03 11.79 17.20
CA ALA A 50 -18.93 12.79 16.63
C ALA A 50 -18.34 13.41 15.34
N MET A 51 -17.06 13.79 15.34
CA MET A 51 -16.37 14.29 14.13
C MET A 51 -16.37 13.24 13.01
N ILE A 52 -16.08 11.98 13.36
CA ILE A 52 -16.06 10.86 12.44
C ILE A 52 -17.46 10.62 11.84
N ALA A 53 -18.52 10.62 12.67
CA ALA A 53 -19.89 10.47 12.23
C ALA A 53 -20.31 11.58 11.25
N ALA A 54 -20.00 12.84 11.59
CA ALA A 54 -20.26 14.00 10.73
C ALA A 54 -19.53 13.87 9.37
N LYS A 55 -18.25 13.51 9.40
CA LYS A 55 -17.44 13.28 8.18
C LYS A 55 -17.97 12.12 7.34
N ALA A 56 -18.39 11.02 7.96
CA ALA A 56 -19.01 9.87 7.31
C ALA A 56 -20.43 10.17 6.78
N ARG A 57 -21.03 11.31 7.16
CA ARG A 57 -22.44 11.66 6.90
C ARG A 57 -23.38 10.55 7.40
N LEU A 58 -23.15 10.09 8.63
CA LEU A 58 -23.95 9.06 9.31
C LEU A 58 -24.32 9.54 10.72
N PRO A 59 -25.45 9.08 11.28
CA PRO A 59 -25.76 9.31 12.69
C PRO A 59 -24.66 8.77 13.60
N LYS A 60 -24.37 9.46 14.72
CA LYS A 60 -23.37 9.01 15.72
C LYS A 60 -23.65 7.59 16.23
N ALA A 61 -24.94 7.24 16.37
CA ALA A 61 -25.36 5.90 16.79
C ALA A 61 -24.84 4.80 15.83
N ASN A 62 -24.70 5.08 14.53
CA ASN A 62 -24.16 4.12 13.58
C ASN A 62 -22.68 3.84 13.87
N VAL A 63 -21.88 4.87 14.19
CA VAL A 63 -20.48 4.65 14.55
C VAL A 63 -20.37 3.72 15.76
N HIS A 64 -21.18 3.95 16.81
CA HIS A 64 -21.19 3.09 17.99
C HIS A 64 -21.76 1.69 17.75
N TYR A 65 -22.63 1.53 16.76
CA TYR A 65 -23.14 0.21 16.35
C TYR A 65 -22.04 -0.66 15.73
N TYR A 66 -21.15 -0.07 14.89
CA TYR A 66 -20.05 -0.80 14.24
C TYR A 66 -18.82 -0.90 15.14
N PHE A 67 -18.51 0.16 15.85
CA PHE A 67 -17.32 0.28 16.70
C PHE A 67 -17.71 0.80 18.08
N ARG A 68 -17.69 -0.08 19.08
CA ARG A 68 -18.12 0.26 20.44
C ARG A 68 -17.29 1.37 21.08
N THR A 69 -16.00 1.43 20.74
CA THR A 69 -15.06 2.43 21.28
C THR A 69 -14.27 3.10 20.17
N LYS A 70 -13.77 4.32 20.43
CA LYS A 70 -12.85 5.03 19.54
C LYS A 70 -11.57 4.21 19.28
N ARG A 71 -11.09 3.49 20.31
CA ARG A 71 -9.91 2.64 20.23
C ARG A 71 -10.12 1.48 19.25
N GLN A 72 -11.23 0.78 19.33
CA GLN A 72 -11.56 -0.28 18.37
C GLN A 72 -11.64 0.24 16.92
N LEU A 73 -12.22 1.42 16.72
CA LEU A 73 -12.27 2.05 15.40
C LEU A 73 -10.86 2.41 14.90
N TYR A 74 -10.00 2.93 15.78
CA TYR A 74 -8.62 3.26 15.43
C TYR A 74 -7.82 2.02 15.04
N GLN A 75 -7.90 0.96 15.85
CA GLN A 75 -7.27 -0.34 15.56
C GLN A 75 -7.76 -0.92 14.22
N ALA A 76 -9.07 -0.84 13.93
CA ALA A 76 -9.60 -1.31 12.65
C ALA A 76 -9.09 -0.49 11.46
N VAL A 77 -8.89 0.83 11.62
CA VAL A 77 -8.25 1.67 10.59
C VAL A 77 -6.81 1.24 10.36
N LEU A 78 -6.01 1.08 11.41
CA LEU A 78 -4.61 0.68 11.33
C LEU A 78 -4.46 -0.72 10.71
N GLN A 79 -5.28 -1.68 11.13
CA GLN A 79 -5.28 -3.03 10.58
C GLN A 79 -5.58 -3.02 9.08
N ARG A 80 -6.60 -2.30 8.65
CA ARG A 80 -6.94 -2.17 7.22
C ARG A 80 -5.80 -1.58 6.40
N ILE A 81 -5.10 -0.59 6.94
CA ILE A 81 -3.94 0.03 6.29
C ILE A 81 -2.82 -1.00 6.12
N LEU A 82 -2.48 -1.71 7.19
CA LEU A 82 -1.41 -2.71 7.18
C LEU A 82 -1.74 -3.89 6.26
N GLU A 83 -2.96 -4.42 6.29
CA GLU A 83 -3.41 -5.49 5.38
C GLU A 83 -3.25 -5.09 3.91
N ALA A 84 -3.69 -3.87 3.54
CA ALA A 84 -3.54 -3.37 2.18
C ALA A 84 -2.06 -3.20 1.77
N TRP A 85 -1.21 -2.78 2.70
CA TRP A 85 0.21 -2.62 2.43
C TRP A 85 0.95 -3.94 2.32
N LEU A 86 0.65 -4.93 3.14
CA LEU A 86 1.24 -6.27 3.04
C LEU A 86 0.83 -6.95 1.73
N ALA A 87 -0.45 -6.82 1.34
CA ALA A 87 -0.96 -7.36 0.07
C ALA A 87 -0.24 -6.76 -1.16
N SER A 88 0.24 -5.50 -1.09
CA SER A 88 1.01 -4.89 -2.18
C SER A 88 2.31 -5.64 -2.51
N GLY A 89 2.82 -6.44 -1.58
CA GLY A 89 4.03 -7.27 -1.76
C GLY A 89 3.77 -8.71 -2.22
N ASP A 90 2.55 -9.08 -2.58
CA ASP A 90 2.23 -10.45 -3.01
C ASP A 90 2.95 -10.86 -4.31
N GLY A 91 3.35 -9.87 -5.12
CA GLY A 91 4.18 -10.09 -6.31
C GLY A 91 5.62 -10.55 -6.00
N ILE A 92 6.12 -10.35 -4.77
CA ILE A 92 7.45 -10.82 -4.32
C ILE A 92 7.32 -12.30 -3.95
N ARG A 93 7.55 -13.17 -4.94
CA ARG A 93 7.46 -14.64 -4.82
C ARG A 93 8.60 -15.30 -5.58
N ALA A 94 8.96 -16.51 -5.21
CA ALA A 94 10.18 -17.20 -5.70
C ALA A 94 10.26 -17.29 -7.23
N GLU A 95 9.13 -17.50 -7.90
CA GLU A 95 9.02 -17.68 -9.35
C GLU A 95 9.02 -16.35 -10.12
N ALA A 96 8.78 -15.22 -9.43
CA ALA A 96 8.74 -13.91 -10.09
C ALA A 96 10.13 -13.45 -10.52
N ASP A 97 10.17 -12.60 -11.55
CA ASP A 97 11.38 -11.87 -11.89
C ASP A 97 11.65 -10.77 -10.84
N PRO A 98 12.85 -10.76 -10.20
CA PRO A 98 13.15 -9.79 -9.15
C PRO A 98 12.99 -8.34 -9.59
N ALA A 99 13.37 -7.99 -10.83
CA ALA A 99 13.25 -6.63 -11.34
C ALA A 99 11.79 -6.20 -11.43
N THR A 100 10.94 -7.04 -11.98
CA THR A 100 9.48 -6.82 -12.07
C THR A 100 8.86 -6.73 -10.69
N ALA A 101 9.15 -7.69 -9.80
CA ALA A 101 8.58 -7.76 -8.46
C ALA A 101 8.86 -6.49 -7.63
N PHE A 102 10.12 -6.02 -7.62
CA PHE A 102 10.46 -4.79 -6.90
C PHE A 102 9.91 -3.54 -7.60
N THR A 103 9.89 -3.50 -8.94
CA THR A 103 9.31 -2.38 -9.68
C THR A 103 7.82 -2.23 -9.36
N ASP A 104 7.06 -3.32 -9.38
CA ASP A 104 5.63 -3.32 -9.09
C ASP A 104 5.36 -2.96 -7.63
N TYR A 105 6.13 -3.53 -6.70
CA TYR A 105 6.01 -3.23 -5.28
C TYR A 105 6.25 -1.75 -4.97
N ILE A 106 7.36 -1.18 -5.47
CA ILE A 106 7.71 0.23 -5.26
C ILE A 106 6.66 1.13 -5.91
N SER A 107 6.21 0.80 -7.12
CA SER A 107 5.18 1.55 -7.83
C SER A 107 3.84 1.53 -7.07
N ALA A 108 3.42 0.38 -6.55
CA ALA A 108 2.22 0.25 -5.73
C ALA A 108 2.30 1.07 -4.43
N LYS A 109 3.46 1.05 -3.74
CA LYS A 109 3.70 1.85 -2.54
C LYS A 109 3.66 3.35 -2.83
N MET A 110 4.29 3.81 -3.91
CA MET A 110 4.26 5.21 -4.32
C MET A 110 2.84 5.67 -4.72
N GLU A 111 2.09 4.81 -5.39
CA GLU A 111 0.69 5.10 -5.72
C GLU A 111 -0.20 5.15 -4.47
N ALA A 112 0.03 4.27 -3.49
CA ALA A 112 -0.64 4.34 -2.19
C ALA A 112 -0.34 5.67 -1.48
N SER A 113 0.93 6.11 -1.43
CA SER A 113 1.32 7.41 -0.86
C SER A 113 0.64 8.59 -1.58
N ARG A 114 0.44 8.49 -2.89
CA ARG A 114 -0.27 9.52 -3.67
C ARG A 114 -1.77 9.53 -3.43
N ARG A 115 -2.41 8.35 -3.41
CA ARG A 115 -3.89 8.23 -3.33
C ARG A 115 -4.43 8.22 -1.92
N GLN A 116 -3.64 7.72 -0.97
CA GLN A 116 -4.06 7.47 0.41
C GLN A 116 -3.10 8.12 1.43
N PRO A 117 -2.82 9.45 1.31
CA PRO A 117 -1.85 10.10 2.20
C PRO A 117 -2.31 10.10 3.67
N TYR A 118 -3.61 10.02 3.93
CA TYR A 118 -4.13 9.93 5.29
C TYR A 118 -3.77 8.59 5.95
N ALA A 119 -3.85 7.49 5.22
CA ALA A 119 -3.45 6.17 5.70
C ALA A 119 -2.00 6.17 6.19
N SER A 120 -1.09 6.73 5.38
CA SER A 120 0.33 6.86 5.75
C SER A 120 0.50 7.70 7.02
N LYS A 121 -0.13 8.86 7.11
CA LYS A 121 -0.02 9.76 8.26
C LYS A 121 -0.58 9.16 9.55
N VAL A 122 -1.68 8.40 9.48
CA VAL A 122 -2.23 7.69 10.66
C VAL A 122 -1.19 6.68 11.16
N PHE A 123 -0.63 5.89 10.27
CA PHE A 123 0.37 4.89 10.63
C PHE A 123 1.67 5.54 11.14
N ALA A 124 2.16 6.58 10.47
CA ALA A 124 3.36 7.31 10.92
C ALA A 124 3.19 7.88 12.33
N ASN A 125 2.03 8.49 12.62
CA ASN A 125 1.73 8.97 13.98
C ASN A 125 1.74 7.84 15.01
N GLU A 126 1.19 6.69 14.68
CA GLU A 126 1.18 5.52 15.56
C GLU A 126 2.61 5.03 15.86
N ILE A 127 3.45 4.89 14.82
CA ILE A 127 4.84 4.45 14.96
C ILE A 127 5.69 5.45 15.76
N LEU A 128 5.51 6.75 15.55
CA LEU A 128 6.22 7.79 16.30
C LEU A 128 5.91 7.78 17.81
N HIS A 129 4.77 7.19 18.20
CA HIS A 129 4.39 6.99 19.60
C HIS A 129 4.64 5.56 20.11
N CYS A 130 5.58 4.83 19.50
CA CYS A 130 5.95 3.45 19.84
C CYS A 130 4.84 2.41 19.59
N ALA A 131 3.95 2.66 18.65
CA ALA A 131 2.96 1.71 18.14
C ALA A 131 2.03 1.05 19.18
N PRO A 132 1.48 1.78 20.17
CA PRO A 132 0.74 1.20 21.30
C PRO A 132 -0.50 0.39 20.88
N GLU A 133 -1.04 0.64 19.69
CA GLU A 133 -2.26 -0.02 19.20
C GLU A 133 -1.99 -1.11 18.15
N VAL A 134 -0.75 -1.24 17.65
CA VAL A 134 -0.38 -2.21 16.60
C VAL A 134 0.87 -3.02 16.90
N ASP A 135 1.49 -2.90 18.07
CA ASP A 135 2.73 -3.60 18.42
C ASP A 135 2.61 -5.12 18.22
N ASP A 136 1.54 -5.74 18.70
CA ASP A 136 1.29 -7.18 18.50
C ASP A 136 1.18 -7.54 17.00
N TYR A 137 0.50 -6.70 16.21
CA TYR A 137 0.37 -6.93 14.77
C TYR A 137 1.73 -6.82 14.06
N LEU A 138 2.56 -5.85 14.47
CA LEU A 138 3.90 -5.68 13.92
C LEU A 138 4.79 -6.89 14.25
N ARG A 139 4.78 -7.33 15.51
CA ARG A 139 5.58 -8.47 15.98
C ARG A 139 5.15 -9.79 15.35
N ASP A 140 3.89 -9.94 15.02
CA ASP A 140 3.34 -11.18 14.50
C ASP A 140 3.20 -11.14 12.97
N GLN A 141 2.27 -10.36 12.44
CA GLN A 141 1.91 -10.38 11.02
C GLN A 141 3.00 -9.76 10.13
N VAL A 142 3.49 -8.56 10.50
CA VAL A 142 4.50 -7.87 9.69
C VAL A 142 5.83 -8.60 9.77
N HIS A 143 6.21 -9.09 10.97
CA HIS A 143 7.41 -9.90 11.13
C HIS A 143 7.37 -11.15 10.25
N ARG A 144 6.29 -11.94 10.31
CA ARG A 144 6.14 -13.14 9.46
C ARG A 144 6.21 -12.80 7.97
N TRP A 145 5.53 -11.74 7.56
CA TRP A 145 5.58 -11.30 6.17
C TRP A 145 7.01 -10.97 5.73
N VAL A 146 7.77 -10.22 6.55
CA VAL A 146 9.18 -9.92 6.25
C VAL A 146 10.01 -11.18 6.15
N GLN A 147 9.82 -12.16 7.06
CA GLN A 147 10.54 -13.44 7.03
C GLN A 147 10.19 -14.25 5.77
N ASP A 148 8.91 -14.25 5.35
CA ASP A 148 8.50 -14.94 4.13
C ASP A 148 9.15 -14.32 2.88
N LYS A 149 9.20 -12.99 2.82
CA LYS A 149 9.86 -12.30 1.72
C LYS A 149 11.38 -12.43 1.76
N ALA A 150 11.99 -12.49 2.95
CA ALA A 150 13.41 -12.78 3.12
C ALA A 150 13.77 -14.13 2.50
N ARG A 151 13.01 -15.20 2.77
CA ARG A 151 13.23 -16.51 2.12
C ARG A 151 13.15 -16.47 0.60
N VAL A 152 12.27 -15.64 0.04
CA VAL A 152 12.20 -15.42 -1.42
C VAL A 152 13.46 -14.74 -1.94
N ILE A 153 13.91 -13.70 -1.23
CA ILE A 153 15.14 -12.95 -1.57
C ILE A 153 16.35 -13.87 -1.49
N ASP A 154 16.50 -14.66 -0.42
CA ASP A 154 17.59 -15.63 -0.25
C ASP A 154 17.63 -16.64 -1.40
N ARG A 155 16.47 -17.12 -1.85
CA ARG A 155 16.38 -17.98 -3.04
C ARG A 155 16.85 -17.29 -4.29
N TRP A 156 16.44 -16.03 -4.54
CA TRP A 156 16.91 -15.26 -5.69
C TRP A 156 18.43 -15.02 -5.67
N VAL A 157 19.00 -14.82 -4.47
CA VAL A 157 20.45 -14.71 -4.26
C VAL A 157 21.13 -16.03 -4.58
N ALA A 158 20.64 -17.16 -4.07
CA ALA A 158 21.17 -18.49 -4.34
C ALA A 158 21.13 -18.88 -5.82
N GLU A 159 20.08 -18.41 -6.53
CA GLU A 159 19.92 -18.59 -7.98
C GLU A 159 20.77 -17.59 -8.81
N GLY A 160 21.53 -16.69 -8.17
CA GLY A 160 22.35 -15.68 -8.86
C GLY A 160 21.55 -14.55 -9.56
N ARG A 161 20.28 -14.39 -9.19
CA ARG A 161 19.35 -13.39 -9.79
C ARG A 161 19.49 -12.02 -9.15
N MET A 162 20.05 -11.94 -7.95
CA MET A 162 20.40 -10.70 -7.26
C MET A 162 21.60 -10.90 -6.34
N ARG A 163 22.21 -9.80 -5.89
CA ARG A 163 23.28 -9.82 -4.89
C ARG A 163 22.71 -10.02 -3.48
N PRO A 164 23.51 -10.59 -2.55
CA PRO A 164 23.13 -10.67 -1.14
C PRO A 164 22.77 -9.31 -0.56
N VAL A 165 21.66 -9.27 0.19
CA VAL A 165 21.15 -8.08 0.89
C VAL A 165 20.47 -8.52 2.18
N ASP A 166 20.56 -7.69 3.22
CA ASP A 166 19.74 -7.85 4.41
C ASP A 166 18.28 -7.49 4.08
N ALA A 167 17.41 -8.49 3.98
CA ALA A 167 16.04 -8.30 3.54
C ALA A 167 15.21 -7.39 4.49
N PRO A 168 15.24 -7.55 5.82
CA PRO A 168 14.60 -6.62 6.75
C PRO A 168 15.02 -5.17 6.51
N HIS A 169 16.31 -4.89 6.42
CA HIS A 169 16.82 -3.54 6.20
C HIS A 169 16.45 -2.99 4.82
N LEU A 170 16.41 -3.85 3.80
CA LEU A 170 15.90 -3.46 2.47
C LEU A 170 14.44 -3.00 2.55
N PHE A 171 13.57 -3.72 3.28
CA PHE A 171 12.17 -3.30 3.45
C PHE A 171 12.05 -1.99 4.24
N PHE A 172 12.85 -1.79 5.30
CA PHE A 172 12.85 -0.52 6.04
C PHE A 172 13.22 0.66 5.14
N VAL A 173 14.23 0.52 4.28
CA VAL A 173 14.61 1.56 3.30
C VAL A 173 13.48 1.79 2.29
N LEU A 174 12.88 0.73 1.76
CA LEU A 174 11.77 0.82 0.81
C LEU A 174 10.55 1.54 1.40
N TRP A 175 10.19 1.18 2.64
CA TRP A 175 9.08 1.83 3.33
C TRP A 175 9.37 3.30 3.60
N ALA A 176 10.53 3.63 4.16
CA ALA A 176 10.93 5.01 4.40
C ALA A 176 10.93 5.85 3.11
N ALA A 177 11.53 5.33 2.03
CA ALA A 177 11.64 6.06 0.77
C ALA A 177 10.28 6.31 0.10
N THR A 178 9.33 5.37 0.20
CA THR A 178 8.02 5.50 -0.45
C THR A 178 7.01 6.27 0.39
N GLN A 179 6.99 6.06 1.72
CA GLN A 179 6.04 6.72 2.63
C GLN A 179 6.35 8.21 2.83
N THR A 180 7.61 8.61 2.70
CA THR A 180 8.04 10.02 2.84
C THR A 180 7.25 10.96 1.93
N TYR A 181 6.76 10.50 0.78
CA TYR A 181 5.93 11.29 -0.15
C TYR A 181 4.54 11.63 0.39
N ALA A 182 4.04 10.86 1.35
CA ALA A 182 2.80 11.16 2.05
C ALA A 182 3.03 11.83 3.41
N ASP A 183 4.01 11.33 4.18
CA ASP A 183 4.23 11.74 5.57
C ASP A 183 4.87 13.11 5.65
N PHE A 184 5.81 13.41 4.75
CA PHE A 184 6.57 14.66 4.70
C PHE A 184 6.28 15.49 3.43
N ASP A 185 5.06 15.43 2.90
CA ASP A 185 4.66 16.17 1.69
C ASP A 185 4.87 17.68 1.82
N CYS A 186 4.72 18.24 3.02
CA CYS A 186 4.97 19.67 3.27
C CYS A 186 6.43 20.04 3.04
N GLN A 187 7.38 19.22 3.47
CA GLN A 187 8.81 19.42 3.23
C GLN A 187 9.12 19.36 1.73
N MET A 188 8.62 18.34 1.04
CA MET A 188 8.84 18.18 -0.39
C MET A 188 8.25 19.34 -1.19
N ARG A 189 7.03 19.78 -0.86
CA ARG A 189 6.40 20.94 -1.49
C ARG A 189 7.23 22.21 -1.30
N ALA A 190 7.75 22.41 -0.09
CA ALA A 190 8.61 23.58 0.20
C ALA A 190 9.91 23.55 -0.62
N VAL A 191 10.61 22.40 -0.65
CA VAL A 191 11.86 22.23 -1.40
C VAL A 191 11.64 22.37 -2.90
N LEU A 192 10.58 21.78 -3.43
CA LEU A 192 10.23 21.84 -4.85
C LEU A 192 9.53 23.15 -5.25
N ARG A 193 9.27 24.07 -4.28
CA ARG A 193 8.53 25.33 -4.46
C ARG A 193 7.17 25.13 -5.13
N ARG A 194 6.41 24.12 -4.67
CA ARG A 194 5.10 23.75 -5.22
C ARG A 194 4.01 23.85 -4.17
N ARG A 195 2.81 24.22 -4.60
CA ARG A 195 1.61 24.21 -3.71
C ARG A 195 1.13 22.76 -3.43
N ARG A 196 1.32 21.85 -4.39
CA ARG A 196 0.94 20.42 -4.32
C ARG A 196 1.96 19.61 -5.12
N LEU A 197 2.24 18.39 -4.68
CA LEU A 197 2.99 17.43 -5.49
C LEU A 197 2.15 17.00 -6.69
N ALA A 198 2.75 17.02 -7.87
CA ALA A 198 2.12 16.58 -9.10
C ALA A 198 2.32 15.06 -9.29
N PRO A 199 1.48 14.38 -10.10
CA PRO A 199 1.70 12.97 -10.43
C PRO A 199 3.13 12.66 -10.95
N GLY A 200 3.73 13.59 -11.70
CA GLY A 200 5.10 13.48 -12.18
C GLY A 200 6.16 13.47 -11.07
N ASP A 201 5.92 14.11 -9.92
CA ASP A 201 6.85 14.07 -8.79
C ASP A 201 6.89 12.67 -8.17
N TYR A 202 5.73 12.00 -8.02
CA TYR A 202 5.65 10.62 -7.58
C TYR A 202 6.28 9.65 -8.57
N ALA A 203 6.05 9.86 -9.87
CA ALA A 203 6.65 9.04 -10.93
C ALA A 203 8.19 9.17 -10.96
N ALA A 204 8.71 10.38 -10.84
CA ALA A 204 10.15 10.64 -10.77
C ALA A 204 10.78 9.99 -9.53
N GLY A 205 10.10 10.10 -8.37
CA GLY A 205 10.52 9.44 -7.13
C GLY A 205 10.52 7.92 -7.25
N ALA A 206 9.44 7.33 -7.77
CA ALA A 206 9.36 5.89 -8.01
C ALA A 206 10.50 5.41 -8.91
N ALA A 207 10.74 6.09 -10.04
CA ALA A 207 11.80 5.74 -10.98
C ALA A 207 13.21 5.83 -10.34
N LEU A 208 13.43 6.81 -9.45
CA LEU A 208 14.69 6.92 -8.71
C LEU A 208 14.85 5.77 -7.72
N ILE A 209 13.85 5.50 -6.89
CA ILE A 209 13.87 4.42 -5.89
C ILE A 209 14.08 3.07 -6.57
N ILE A 210 13.38 2.79 -7.68
CA ILE A 210 13.54 1.55 -8.47
C ILE A 210 14.99 1.42 -8.93
N ARG A 211 15.56 2.44 -9.56
CA ARG A 211 16.96 2.39 -10.03
C ARG A 211 17.94 2.15 -8.88
N MET A 212 17.74 2.80 -7.74
CA MET A 212 18.59 2.62 -6.56
C MET A 212 18.52 1.20 -6.03
N VAL A 213 17.32 0.64 -5.89
CA VAL A 213 17.10 -0.71 -5.35
C VAL A 213 17.65 -1.76 -6.33
N LEU A 214 17.29 -1.70 -7.61
CA LEU A 214 17.78 -2.66 -8.60
C LEU A 214 19.30 -2.59 -8.73
N GLY A 215 19.87 -1.38 -8.71
CA GLY A 215 21.33 -1.19 -8.78
C GLY A 215 22.06 -1.72 -7.54
N ALA A 216 21.59 -1.38 -6.33
CA ALA A 216 22.17 -1.85 -5.08
C ALA A 216 22.10 -3.38 -4.95
N CYS A 217 20.95 -3.98 -5.32
CA CYS A 217 20.74 -5.41 -5.30
C CYS A 217 21.37 -6.15 -6.49
N GLY A 218 22.02 -5.44 -7.42
CA GLY A 218 22.64 -6.04 -8.61
C GLY A 218 21.66 -6.74 -9.55
N ILE A 219 20.39 -6.35 -9.49
CA ILE A 219 19.33 -6.94 -10.32
C ILE A 219 19.43 -6.37 -11.74
N ARG A 220 19.53 -7.26 -12.72
CA ARG A 220 19.64 -6.88 -14.14
C ARG A 220 18.24 -6.71 -14.74
N THR A 221 17.96 -5.56 -15.31
CA THR A 221 16.79 -5.37 -16.17
C THR A 221 17.09 -5.94 -17.55
N GLY A 222 16.15 -6.71 -18.15
CA GLY A 222 16.35 -7.45 -19.40
C GLY A 222 16.86 -6.64 -20.61
N ASN A 223 16.93 -5.31 -20.53
CA ASN A 223 17.49 -4.43 -21.56
C ASN A 223 19.03 -4.31 -21.52
N GLY A 224 19.72 -4.97 -20.57
CA GLY A 224 21.19 -4.89 -20.44
C GLY A 224 21.98 -5.93 -21.25
N ALA A 225 21.30 -6.89 -21.89
CA ALA A 225 21.99 -7.96 -22.64
C ALA A 225 22.59 -7.49 -23.99
N ASP A 226 22.11 -6.37 -24.51
CA ASP A 226 22.52 -5.92 -25.85
C ASP A 226 23.75 -4.99 -25.87
N ARG A 227 24.08 -4.35 -24.73
CA ARG A 227 25.23 -3.42 -24.67
C ARG A 227 26.61 -4.10 -24.58
N ARG A 228 26.69 -5.39 -24.17
CA ARG A 228 27.99 -6.10 -24.11
C ARG A 228 28.39 -6.75 -25.43
N ARG A 229 27.45 -6.94 -26.38
CA ARG A 229 27.81 -7.44 -27.72
C ARG A 229 28.45 -6.38 -28.62
N VAL A 230 28.16 -5.09 -28.34
CA VAL A 230 28.72 -3.99 -29.19
C VAL A 230 30.17 -3.68 -28.81
N THR A 231 30.58 -3.82 -27.55
CA THR A 231 31.98 -3.55 -27.13
C THR A 231 32.94 -4.69 -27.47
N GLN A 232 32.50 -5.94 -27.51
CA GLN A 232 33.37 -7.07 -27.91
C GLN A 232 33.53 -7.21 -29.44
N GLY A 233 32.67 -6.56 -30.22
CA GLY A 233 32.82 -6.53 -31.70
C GLY A 233 33.77 -5.46 -32.19
N ALA A 234 34.12 -4.46 -31.39
CA ALA A 234 35.04 -3.37 -31.76
C ALA A 234 36.52 -3.72 -31.49
N GLU A 235 36.79 -4.63 -30.54
CA GLU A 235 38.19 -5.04 -30.23
C GLU A 235 38.75 -6.16 -31.12
N ARG A 236 37.95 -6.73 -32.01
CA ARG A 236 38.41 -7.76 -32.97
C ARG A 236 38.65 -7.22 -34.41
N ARG A 237 38.63 -5.93 -34.61
CA ARG A 237 38.93 -5.29 -35.94
C ARG A 237 39.93 -4.14 -35.80
N GLY A 238 40.93 -4.29 -34.96
CA GLY A 238 42.11 -3.43 -34.88
C GLY A 238 43.35 -4.28 -34.97
#